data_b695db997685fb625afb5aab21051317
#
_entry.id   b695db997685fb625afb5aab21051317
#
_cell.length_a   1.000
_cell.length_b   1.000
_cell.length_c   1.000
_cell.angle_alpha   90.00
_cell.angle_beta   90.00
_cell.angle_gamma   90.00
#
_symmetry.space_group_name_H-M   'P 1'
#
loop_
_entity.id
_entity.type
_entity.pdbx_description
1 polymer ?
#
loop_
_entity_poly.entity_id
_entity_poly.type
_entity_poly.pdbx_seq_one_letter_code
_entity_poly.pdbx_strand_id
1 'polypeptide(L)'
;MREPQAYPRGYVEDCCEPRTQLGAIFTGLQIAMRILRIAMAQMNPTVGDIAGNTRAIKRWIKEARKAKADVVAFPELAVTGYPPEDLLLKPRFVADNLRALDEIAKECRGVLAVVGHVGQGQAGSGKSRQSVVAAGQHELTNAAALIGERGVLCRYSKWILPNYGVFDESH
;
A
#
# COMPACT_ATOMS: atom_id res chain seq x y z
N MET A 1 -11.57 -28.35 -19.66
CA MET A 1 -12.07 -27.38 -18.67
C MET A 1 -11.14 -27.49 -17.47
N ARG A 2 -10.37 -26.46 -17.16
CA ARG A 2 -9.54 -26.42 -15.94
C ARG A 2 -10.35 -25.75 -14.86
N GLU A 3 -10.48 -26.41 -13.71
CA GLU A 3 -11.12 -25.84 -12.53
C GLU A 3 -10.40 -24.56 -12.08
N PRO A 4 -11.12 -23.53 -11.63
CA PRO A 4 -10.49 -22.35 -11.08
C PRO A 4 -9.77 -22.71 -9.78
N GLN A 5 -8.45 -22.50 -9.74
CA GLN A 5 -7.66 -22.64 -8.51
C GLN A 5 -8.20 -21.67 -7.47
N ALA A 6 -8.61 -22.21 -6.32
CA ALA A 6 -8.98 -21.41 -5.17
C ALA A 6 -7.75 -20.59 -4.72
N TYR A 7 -7.88 -19.26 -4.71
CA TYR A 7 -6.86 -18.37 -4.19
C TYR A 7 -6.63 -18.67 -2.70
N PRO A 8 -5.38 -18.91 -2.28
CA PRO A 8 -5.10 -19.00 -0.85
C PRO A 8 -5.46 -17.65 -0.21
N ARG A 9 -6.13 -17.70 0.94
CA ARG A 9 -6.49 -16.50 1.72
C ARG A 9 -5.21 -15.70 1.99
N GLY A 10 -5.21 -14.43 1.54
CA GLY A 10 -4.05 -13.58 1.60
C GLY A 10 -3.45 -13.49 2.99
N TYR A 11 -2.15 -13.56 3.06
CA TYR A 11 -1.39 -13.23 4.26
C TYR A 11 -1.52 -11.72 4.49
N VAL A 12 -2.36 -11.36 5.43
CA VAL A 12 -2.33 -10.03 6.05
C VAL A 12 -1.31 -10.17 7.16
N GLU A 13 -0.10 -9.63 6.95
CA GLU A 13 0.88 -9.54 8.04
C GLU A 13 0.24 -8.75 9.17
N ASP A 14 0.19 -9.33 10.34
CA ASP A 14 -0.21 -8.92 11.70
C ASP A 14 -0.47 -7.42 11.98
N CYS A 15 -1.22 -6.74 11.12
CA CYS A 15 -1.65 -5.38 11.42
C CYS A 15 -2.99 -5.34 12.12
N CYS A 16 -3.69 -6.45 12.21
CA CYS A 16 -5.00 -6.57 12.82
C CYS A 16 -5.04 -7.82 13.70
N GLU A 17 -4.29 -7.84 14.81
CA GLU A 17 -4.75 -8.67 15.92
C GLU A 17 -6.11 -8.12 16.38
N PRO A 18 -7.21 -8.85 16.18
CA PRO A 18 -8.43 -8.52 16.89
C PRO A 18 -8.13 -8.77 18.38
N ARG A 19 -8.03 -7.72 19.16
CA ARG A 19 -8.16 -7.87 20.60
C ARG A 19 -9.54 -8.45 20.88
N THR A 20 -9.63 -9.76 20.83
CA THR A 20 -10.78 -10.53 21.26
C THR A 20 -10.89 -10.46 22.78
N GLN A 21 -11.46 -9.36 23.27
CA GLN A 21 -12.26 -9.38 24.48
C GLN A 21 -13.70 -9.07 24.05
N LEU A 22 -14.33 -10.03 23.40
CA LEU A 22 -15.77 -10.08 23.22
C LEU A 22 -16.29 -11.26 24.03
N GLY A 23 -16.24 -11.10 25.35
CA GLY A 23 -17.14 -11.78 26.27
C GLY A 23 -18.54 -11.20 26.06
N ALA A 24 -19.43 -12.06 25.57
CA ALA A 24 -20.89 -12.05 25.72
C ALA A 24 -21.57 -10.78 26.20
N ILE A 25 -22.20 -10.03 25.26
CA ILE A 25 -23.54 -9.46 25.46
C ILE A 25 -24.16 -9.31 24.05
N PHE A 26 -24.74 -10.38 23.53
CA PHE A 26 -25.64 -10.31 22.39
C PHE A 26 -27.06 -10.11 22.91
N THR A 27 -27.48 -8.88 23.13
CA THR A 27 -28.88 -8.51 23.19
C THR A 27 -29.01 -7.13 22.54
N GLY A 28 -29.56 -7.11 21.33
CA GLY A 28 -30.01 -5.86 20.70
C GLY A 28 -28.96 -5.06 19.92
N LEU A 29 -27.99 -5.69 19.25
CA LEU A 29 -27.10 -4.97 18.35
C LEU A 29 -27.85 -4.62 17.06
N GLN A 30 -28.46 -3.43 17.02
CA GLN A 30 -28.81 -2.78 15.76
C GLN A 30 -27.49 -2.52 15.01
N ILE A 31 -27.19 -3.33 14.00
CA ILE A 31 -26.07 -3.08 13.07
C ILE A 31 -26.45 -1.83 12.29
N ALA A 32 -26.01 -0.66 12.74
CA ALA A 32 -26.12 0.55 11.96
C ALA A 32 -25.24 0.37 10.72
N MET A 33 -25.85 0.14 9.57
CA MET A 33 -25.12 0.08 8.29
C MET A 33 -24.46 1.44 8.05
N ARG A 34 -23.12 1.48 8.11
CA ARG A 34 -22.35 2.68 7.80
C ARG A 34 -21.99 2.66 6.32
N ILE A 35 -22.34 3.73 5.61
CA ILE A 35 -21.90 3.93 4.23
C ILE A 35 -20.43 4.32 4.25
N LEU A 36 -19.58 3.54 3.57
CA LEU A 36 -18.17 3.86 3.35
C LEU A 36 -18.03 4.59 1.99
N ARG A 37 -17.52 5.82 2.00
CA ARG A 37 -17.21 6.59 0.80
C ARG A 37 -15.76 6.39 0.42
N ILE A 38 -15.52 5.83 -0.76
CA ILE A 38 -14.18 5.61 -1.31
C ILE A 38 -13.96 6.57 -2.47
N ALA A 39 -12.93 7.41 -2.38
CA ALA A 39 -12.45 8.21 -3.50
C ALA A 39 -11.34 7.43 -4.22
N MET A 40 -11.42 7.33 -5.54
CA MET A 40 -10.36 6.75 -6.38
C MET A 40 -9.61 7.90 -7.05
N ALA A 41 -8.34 8.09 -6.69
CA ALA A 41 -7.50 9.15 -7.25
C ALA A 41 -6.92 8.70 -8.60
N GLN A 42 -7.53 9.15 -9.68
CA GLN A 42 -7.01 8.96 -11.04
C GLN A 42 -5.87 9.94 -11.29
N MET A 43 -4.63 9.52 -11.02
CA MET A 43 -3.43 10.32 -11.25
C MET A 43 -2.46 9.61 -12.20
N ASN A 44 -1.57 10.38 -12.82
CA ASN A 44 -0.48 9.86 -13.63
C ASN A 44 0.85 10.16 -12.94
N PRO A 45 1.39 9.24 -12.14
CA PRO A 45 2.67 9.42 -11.45
C PRO A 45 3.82 9.49 -12.45
N THR A 46 4.75 10.41 -12.24
CA THR A 46 5.98 10.49 -13.03
C THR A 46 7.04 9.57 -12.44
N VAL A 47 7.60 8.68 -13.25
CA VAL A 47 8.66 7.76 -12.82
C VAL A 47 9.86 8.55 -12.32
N GLY A 48 10.31 8.23 -11.11
CA GLY A 48 11.47 8.87 -10.47
C GLY A 48 11.20 10.20 -9.76
N ASP A 49 10.08 10.87 -10.01
CA ASP A 49 9.73 12.14 -9.34
C ASP A 49 8.96 11.90 -8.02
N ILE A 50 9.64 11.31 -7.03
CA ILE A 50 9.04 11.07 -5.71
C ILE A 50 8.44 12.36 -5.12
N ALA A 51 9.14 13.47 -5.24
CA ALA A 51 8.70 14.74 -4.67
C ALA A 51 7.42 15.27 -5.35
N GLY A 52 7.37 15.24 -6.69
CA GLY A 52 6.19 15.65 -7.46
C GLY A 52 4.99 14.74 -7.21
N ASN A 53 5.22 13.42 -7.23
CA ASN A 53 4.19 12.44 -6.95
C ASN A 53 3.64 12.60 -5.52
N THR A 54 4.50 12.81 -4.53
CA THR A 54 4.09 13.06 -3.14
C THR A 54 3.23 14.33 -3.03
N ARG A 55 3.61 15.41 -3.71
CA ARG A 55 2.78 16.64 -3.76
C ARG A 55 1.41 16.38 -4.39
N ALA A 56 1.38 15.60 -5.48
CA ALA A 56 0.13 15.24 -6.14
C ALA A 56 -0.77 14.38 -5.24
N ILE A 57 -0.22 13.37 -4.57
CA ILE A 57 -0.93 12.52 -3.61
C ILE A 57 -1.53 13.39 -2.49
N LYS A 58 -0.74 14.27 -1.88
CA LYS A 58 -1.21 15.19 -0.82
C LYS A 58 -2.35 16.10 -1.30
N ARG A 59 -2.31 16.58 -2.53
CA ARG A 59 -3.39 17.36 -3.14
C ARG A 59 -4.67 16.52 -3.27
N TRP A 60 -4.58 15.30 -3.77
CA TRP A 60 -5.73 14.42 -3.91
C TRP A 60 -6.35 14.01 -2.57
N ILE A 61 -5.53 13.83 -1.51
CA ILE A 61 -6.02 13.60 -0.15
C ILE A 61 -6.89 14.79 0.32
N LYS A 62 -6.43 16.02 0.05
CA LYS A 62 -7.21 17.23 0.38
C LYS A 62 -8.55 17.26 -0.36
N GLU A 63 -8.56 16.91 -1.64
CA GLU A 63 -9.80 16.87 -2.43
C GLU A 63 -10.75 15.76 -1.95
N ALA A 64 -10.24 14.56 -1.65
CA ALA A 64 -11.01 13.46 -1.08
C ALA A 64 -11.66 13.86 0.25
N ARG A 65 -10.92 14.55 1.12
CA ARG A 65 -11.43 15.08 2.38
C ARG A 65 -12.54 16.11 2.18
N LYS A 66 -12.40 17.03 1.21
CA LYS A 66 -13.47 17.97 0.85
C LYS A 66 -14.73 17.25 0.36
N ALA A 67 -14.56 16.15 -0.38
CA ALA A 67 -15.65 15.28 -0.84
C ALA A 67 -16.21 14.38 0.29
N LYS A 68 -15.73 14.51 1.51
CA LYS A 68 -16.13 13.69 2.69
C LYS A 68 -15.93 12.18 2.44
N ALA A 69 -14.87 11.81 1.72
CA ALA A 69 -14.46 10.42 1.57
C ALA A 69 -13.89 9.89 2.89
N ASP A 70 -14.19 8.64 3.22
CA ASP A 70 -13.59 7.93 4.36
C ASP A 70 -12.21 7.39 3.98
N VAL A 71 -12.06 6.96 2.71
CA VAL A 71 -10.82 6.38 2.17
C VAL A 71 -10.53 7.01 0.81
N VAL A 72 -9.26 7.25 0.51
CA VAL A 72 -8.78 7.56 -0.84
C VAL A 72 -7.76 6.52 -1.29
N ALA A 73 -7.98 5.94 -2.47
CA ALA A 73 -7.08 4.95 -3.07
C ALA A 73 -6.29 5.55 -4.23
N PHE A 74 -5.01 5.24 -4.27
CA PHE A 74 -4.05 5.69 -5.28
C PHE A 74 -3.59 4.53 -6.16
N PRO A 75 -3.05 4.80 -7.37
CA PRO A 75 -2.50 3.77 -8.24
C PRO A 75 -1.35 2.98 -7.62
N GLU A 76 -1.05 1.84 -8.25
CA GLU A 76 0.13 1.05 -7.99
C GLU A 76 1.40 1.92 -8.12
N LEU A 77 2.35 1.74 -7.19
CA LEU A 77 3.60 2.49 -7.13
C LEU A 77 3.45 4.01 -7.32
N ALA A 78 2.36 4.57 -6.78
CA ALA A 78 2.02 5.99 -6.94
C ALA A 78 3.11 6.94 -6.45
N VAL A 79 3.96 6.51 -5.50
CA VAL A 79 5.06 7.32 -4.97
C VAL A 79 6.23 7.38 -5.96
N THR A 80 6.63 6.26 -6.52
CA THR A 80 7.82 6.15 -7.39
C THR A 80 7.52 6.37 -8.87
N GLY A 81 6.25 6.21 -9.27
CA GLY A 81 5.84 5.97 -10.65
C GLY A 81 6.08 4.52 -11.05
N TYR A 82 5.43 4.05 -12.11
CA TYR A 82 5.50 2.69 -12.62
C TYR A 82 5.90 2.68 -14.10
N PRO A 83 6.87 1.84 -14.51
CA PRO A 83 7.76 1.01 -13.70
C PRO A 83 9.01 1.80 -13.22
N PRO A 84 9.49 1.61 -11.98
CA PRO A 84 10.66 2.34 -11.46
C PRO A 84 12.01 1.77 -11.92
N GLU A 85 12.05 0.54 -12.42
CA GLU A 85 13.21 -0.13 -13.03
C GLU A 85 14.53 0.06 -12.26
N ASP A 86 15.61 0.47 -12.93
CA ASP A 86 16.96 0.68 -12.38
C ASP A 86 17.01 1.67 -11.18
N LEU A 87 15.97 2.46 -10.97
CA LEU A 87 15.92 3.36 -9.83
C LEU A 87 15.90 2.59 -8.51
N LEU A 88 15.38 1.36 -8.51
CA LEU A 88 15.35 0.49 -7.34
C LEU A 88 16.74 0.05 -6.88
N LEU A 89 17.73 0.07 -7.76
CA LEU A 89 19.13 -0.22 -7.43
C LEU A 89 19.80 0.91 -6.63
N LYS A 90 19.14 2.08 -6.48
CA LYS A 90 19.66 3.24 -5.77
C LYS A 90 19.11 3.27 -4.34
N PRO A 91 19.90 2.98 -3.29
CA PRO A 91 19.42 2.93 -1.90
C PRO A 91 18.77 4.23 -1.44
N ARG A 92 19.28 5.38 -1.92
CA ARG A 92 18.70 6.68 -1.60
C ARG A 92 17.29 6.84 -2.16
N PHE A 93 17.04 6.36 -3.37
CA PHE A 93 15.71 6.42 -3.99
C PHE A 93 14.69 5.63 -3.19
N VAL A 94 15.06 4.42 -2.76
CA VAL A 94 14.21 3.58 -1.90
C VAL A 94 13.95 4.25 -0.56
N ALA A 95 14.97 4.83 0.06
CA ALA A 95 14.81 5.56 1.33
C ALA A 95 13.92 6.80 1.17
N ASP A 96 14.03 7.55 0.07
CA ASP A 96 13.19 8.70 -0.23
C ASP A 96 11.73 8.30 -0.45
N ASN A 97 11.47 7.16 -1.12
CA ASN A 97 10.13 6.60 -1.27
C ASN A 97 9.50 6.26 0.10
N LEU A 98 10.25 5.66 1.02
CA LEU A 98 9.72 5.33 2.34
C LEU A 98 9.44 6.60 3.17
N ARG A 99 10.33 7.60 3.13
CA ARG A 99 10.11 8.90 3.80
C ARG A 99 8.90 9.66 3.27
N ALA A 100 8.58 9.48 1.99
CA ALA A 100 7.40 10.08 1.38
C ALA A 100 6.10 9.65 2.07
N LEU A 101 6.02 8.42 2.59
CA LEU A 101 4.85 7.93 3.32
C LEU A 101 4.60 8.75 4.60
N ASP A 102 5.66 9.14 5.31
CA ASP A 102 5.55 9.98 6.52
C ASP A 102 5.07 11.39 6.17
N GLU A 103 5.52 11.92 5.02
CA GLU A 103 5.04 13.22 4.54
C GLU A 103 3.57 13.17 4.09
N ILE A 104 3.14 12.05 3.50
CA ILE A 104 1.74 11.81 3.11
C ILE A 104 0.87 11.70 4.35
N ALA A 105 1.32 11.03 5.40
CA ALA A 105 0.57 10.84 6.64
C ALA A 105 0.15 12.17 7.29
N LYS A 106 0.96 13.20 7.17
CA LYS A 106 0.65 14.55 7.70
C LYS A 106 -0.63 15.16 7.10
N GLU A 107 -1.05 14.70 5.93
CA GLU A 107 -2.29 15.16 5.26
C GLU A 107 -3.51 14.25 5.53
N CYS A 108 -3.31 13.04 6.10
CA CYS A 108 -4.37 12.04 6.30
C CYS A 108 -5.25 12.31 7.54
N ARG A 109 -5.57 13.58 7.80
CA ARG A 109 -6.47 13.95 8.91
C ARG A 109 -7.92 13.73 8.52
N GLY A 110 -8.59 12.81 9.20
CA GLY A 110 -9.99 12.50 8.99
C GLY A 110 -10.30 11.73 7.69
N VAL A 111 -9.28 11.21 7.00
CA VAL A 111 -9.40 10.35 5.82
C VAL A 111 -8.26 9.33 5.84
N LEU A 112 -8.53 8.10 5.43
CA LEU A 112 -7.51 7.09 5.23
C LEU A 112 -7.00 7.14 3.78
N ALA A 113 -5.72 6.89 3.56
CA ALA A 113 -5.13 6.80 2.22
C ALA A 113 -4.53 5.42 1.99
N VAL A 114 -4.87 4.78 0.86
CA VAL A 114 -4.21 3.57 0.37
C VAL A 114 -3.26 3.98 -0.73
N VAL A 115 -1.95 3.84 -0.50
CA VAL A 115 -0.90 4.37 -1.38
C VAL A 115 0.02 3.26 -1.85
N GLY A 116 0.12 3.08 -3.17
CA GLY A 116 1.09 2.17 -3.79
C GLY A 116 2.51 2.73 -3.68
N HIS A 117 3.44 1.90 -3.21
CA HIS A 117 4.83 2.28 -2.99
C HIS A 117 5.78 1.08 -3.07
N VAL A 118 7.08 1.33 -3.14
CA VAL A 118 8.10 0.30 -2.96
C VAL A 118 8.27 0.02 -1.48
N GLY A 119 7.96 -1.21 -1.06
CA GLY A 119 8.17 -1.69 0.31
C GLY A 119 9.56 -2.29 0.50
N GLN A 120 9.97 -2.45 1.76
CA GLN A 120 11.10 -3.27 2.17
C GLN A 120 10.58 -4.42 3.02
N GLY A 121 10.86 -5.66 2.59
CA GLY A 121 10.58 -6.86 3.37
C GLY A 121 11.44 -6.92 4.62
N GLN A 122 10.90 -7.47 5.71
CA GLN A 122 11.71 -7.84 6.86
C GLN A 122 12.41 -9.15 6.55
N ALA A 123 13.72 -9.21 6.72
CA ALA A 123 14.46 -10.46 6.66
C ALA A 123 13.90 -11.41 7.73
N GLY A 124 13.09 -12.40 7.31
CA GLY A 124 12.58 -13.44 8.21
C GLY A 124 11.06 -13.69 8.22
N SER A 125 10.23 -12.82 7.66
CA SER A 125 8.79 -13.06 7.58
C SER A 125 8.43 -13.74 6.26
N GLY A 126 8.31 -15.08 6.31
CA GLY A 126 7.62 -15.90 5.31
C GLY A 126 8.15 -15.79 3.87
N LYS A 127 8.74 -16.87 3.39
CA LYS A 127 9.26 -17.06 2.03
C LYS A 127 8.32 -16.54 0.93
N SER A 128 8.43 -15.29 0.51
CA SER A 128 8.01 -14.90 -0.81
C SER A 128 9.01 -15.50 -1.82
N ARG A 129 8.52 -16.31 -2.75
CA ARG A 129 9.37 -17.14 -3.63
C ARG A 129 10.07 -16.35 -4.75
N GLN A 130 9.98 -15.03 -4.78
CA GLN A 130 10.52 -14.18 -5.83
C GLN A 130 11.03 -12.86 -5.26
N SER A 131 12.07 -12.95 -4.45
CA SER A 131 12.83 -11.79 -4.02
C SER A 131 14.22 -11.86 -4.62
N VAL A 132 14.59 -10.85 -5.37
CA VAL A 132 15.98 -10.66 -5.81
C VAL A 132 16.74 -10.04 -4.65
N VAL A 133 17.51 -10.85 -3.94
CA VAL A 133 18.38 -10.36 -2.86
C VAL A 133 19.82 -10.32 -3.37
N ALA A 134 20.32 -9.13 -3.68
CA ALA A 134 21.76 -8.92 -3.70
C ALA A 134 22.27 -8.95 -2.25
N ALA A 135 23.37 -9.65 -1.98
CA ALA A 135 23.92 -9.84 -0.64
C ALA A 135 24.08 -8.50 0.11
N GLY A 136 23.32 -8.32 1.20
CA GLY A 136 23.34 -7.12 2.04
C GLY A 136 22.25 -6.09 1.75
N GLN A 137 21.31 -6.32 0.83
CA GLN A 137 20.19 -5.44 0.55
C GLN A 137 18.88 -6.04 1.12
N HIS A 138 18.02 -5.15 1.63
CA HIS A 138 16.68 -5.53 2.03
C HIS A 138 15.86 -5.97 0.80
N GLU A 139 15.07 -7.02 0.96
CA GLU A 139 14.13 -7.47 -0.05
C GLU A 139 13.16 -6.33 -0.39
N LEU A 140 13.09 -5.93 -1.67
CA LEU A 140 12.14 -4.92 -2.12
C LEU A 140 10.83 -5.59 -2.54
N THR A 141 9.73 -4.95 -2.22
CA THR A 141 8.39 -5.45 -2.54
C THR A 141 7.56 -4.38 -3.22
N ASN A 142 6.66 -4.79 -4.13
CA ASN A 142 5.59 -3.93 -4.61
C ASN A 142 4.50 -3.96 -3.54
N ALA A 143 4.23 -2.82 -2.90
CA ALA A 143 3.40 -2.76 -1.71
C ALA A 143 2.36 -1.65 -1.75
N ALA A 144 1.29 -1.84 -1.00
CA ALA A 144 0.32 -0.81 -0.67
C ALA A 144 0.39 -0.51 0.84
N ALA A 145 0.43 0.77 1.19
CA ALA A 145 0.36 1.23 2.57
C ALA A 145 -1.03 1.82 2.85
N LEU A 146 -1.65 1.40 3.94
CA LEU A 146 -2.78 2.11 4.54
C LEU A 146 -2.24 3.16 5.49
N ILE A 147 -2.54 4.42 5.23
CA ILE A 147 -1.99 5.56 5.94
C ILE A 147 -3.14 6.34 6.59
N GLY A 148 -2.98 6.67 7.84
CA GLY A 148 -3.89 7.54 8.60
C GLY A 148 -3.14 8.68 9.27
N GLU A 149 -3.82 9.45 10.11
CA GLU A 149 -3.26 10.61 10.81
C GLU A 149 -2.03 10.26 11.67
N ARG A 150 -1.96 9.02 12.20
CA ARG A 150 -0.85 8.55 13.06
C ARG A 150 0.32 7.95 12.29
N GLY A 151 0.30 8.03 10.96
CA GLY A 151 1.31 7.41 10.10
C GLY A 151 0.80 6.20 9.32
N VAL A 152 1.70 5.33 8.93
CA VAL A 152 1.39 4.07 8.26
C VAL A 152 0.78 3.11 9.27
N LEU A 153 -0.46 2.70 9.03
CA LEU A 153 -1.22 1.79 9.89
C LEU A 153 -0.90 0.33 9.58
N CYS A 154 -0.82 0.00 8.28
CA CYS A 154 -0.40 -1.31 7.82
C CYS A 154 0.15 -1.25 6.40
N ARG A 155 0.87 -2.31 6.00
CA ARG A 155 1.39 -2.52 4.65
C ARG A 155 0.93 -3.88 4.15
N TYR A 156 0.68 -3.96 2.86
CA TYR A 156 0.38 -5.19 2.16
C TYR A 156 1.33 -5.31 0.97
N SER A 157 2.10 -6.39 0.91
CA SER A 157 2.97 -6.69 -0.23
C SER A 157 2.22 -7.50 -1.28
N LYS A 158 2.39 -7.16 -2.55
CA LYS A 158 1.80 -7.87 -3.67
C LYS A 158 2.38 -9.30 -3.71
N TRP A 159 1.49 -10.28 -3.69
CA TRP A 159 1.88 -11.69 -3.58
C TRP A 159 2.33 -12.29 -4.91
N ILE A 160 1.61 -11.99 -5.99
CA ILE A 160 1.88 -12.50 -7.33
C ILE A 160 2.33 -11.32 -8.18
N LEU A 161 3.60 -11.36 -8.62
CA LEU A 161 4.15 -10.38 -9.52
C LEU A 161 3.95 -10.86 -10.96
N PRO A 162 3.39 -10.05 -11.87
CA PRO A 162 3.27 -10.41 -13.27
C PRO A 162 4.65 -10.43 -13.94
N ASN A 163 4.86 -11.42 -14.81
CA ASN A 163 6.10 -11.57 -15.59
C ASN A 163 5.79 -11.80 -17.08
N TYR A 164 4.76 -11.15 -17.61
CA TYR A 164 4.34 -11.29 -19.00
C TYR A 164 4.12 -9.94 -19.67
N GLY A 165 4.42 -9.88 -20.97
CA GLY A 165 4.24 -8.68 -21.79
C GLY A 165 5.17 -7.53 -21.36
N VAL A 166 4.57 -6.39 -20.99
CA VAL A 166 5.29 -5.20 -20.49
C VAL A 166 5.51 -5.23 -18.98
N PHE A 167 5.00 -6.27 -18.29
CA PHE A 167 5.13 -6.42 -16.85
C PHE A 167 6.27 -7.38 -16.55
N ASP A 168 7.39 -6.86 -16.05
CA ASP A 168 8.53 -7.64 -15.61
C ASP A 168 8.90 -7.18 -14.19
N GLU A 169 8.17 -7.72 -13.22
CA GLU A 169 8.35 -7.39 -11.80
C GLU A 169 9.19 -8.44 -11.05
N SER A 170 9.72 -9.46 -11.77
CA SER A 170 10.40 -10.61 -11.17
C SER A 170 11.93 -10.57 -11.27
N HIS A 171 12.54 -9.46 -11.69
CA HIS A 171 14.01 -9.29 -11.78
C HIS A 171 14.62 -8.66 -10.56
#